data_1769cae50e1ef51b03f1ce5ae6d40279
#
_entry.id   1769cae50e1ef51b03f1ce5ae6d40279
#
_cell.length_a   1.000
_cell.length_b   1.000
_cell.length_c   1.000
_cell.angle_alpha   90.00
_cell.angle_beta   90.00
_cell.angle_gamma   90.00
#
_symmetry.space_group_name_H-M   'P 1'
#
loop_
_entity.id
_entity.type
_entity.pdbx_description
1 polymer ?
#
loop_
_entity_poly.entity_id
_entity_poly.type
_entity_poly.pdbx_seq_one_letter_code
_entity_poly.pdbx_strand_id
1 'polypeptide(L)'
;MKPYYSEYVRHCLRYYVKTLDEGLGGHPIFNSDADRENWSACYNVLKHYTPENMDIISELYRPGDTIADKIYLLAKTKGVSQDRFWSLINLTERKIAKKRGLL
;
A
#
# COMPACT_ATOMS: atom_id res chain seq x y z
N MET A 1 -10.74 -12.62 -9.30
CA MET A 1 -9.66 -12.25 -10.25
C MET A 1 -9.02 -10.94 -9.83
N LYS A 2 -7.70 -10.87 -9.82
CA LYS A 2 -6.99 -9.62 -9.54
C LYS A 2 -7.19 -8.62 -10.68
N PRO A 3 -7.45 -7.33 -10.39
CA PRO A 3 -7.41 -6.31 -11.43
C PRO A 3 -6.04 -6.25 -12.11
N TYR A 4 -6.02 -5.87 -13.38
CA TYR A 4 -4.79 -5.83 -14.18
C TYR A 4 -3.72 -4.89 -13.61
N TYR A 5 -4.12 -3.87 -12.84
CA TYR A 5 -3.19 -2.88 -12.26
C TYR A 5 -2.57 -3.32 -10.93
N SER A 6 -3.05 -4.41 -10.30
CA SER A 6 -2.67 -4.77 -8.93
C SER A 6 -1.18 -4.94 -8.73
N GLU A 7 -0.50 -5.66 -9.60
CA GLU A 7 0.94 -5.91 -9.42
C GLU A 7 1.75 -4.62 -9.49
N TYR A 8 1.42 -3.72 -10.41
CA TYR A 8 2.11 -2.44 -10.52
C TYR A 8 1.85 -1.57 -9.29
N VAL A 9 0.60 -1.49 -8.84
CA VAL A 9 0.24 -0.69 -7.66
C VAL A 9 0.90 -1.25 -6.40
N ARG A 10 0.97 -2.57 -6.26
CA ARG A 10 1.67 -3.21 -5.15
C ARG A 10 3.15 -2.86 -5.14
N HIS A 11 3.78 -2.80 -6.31
CA HIS A 11 5.15 -2.32 -6.44
C HIS A 11 5.27 -0.87 -5.92
N CYS A 12 4.35 0.01 -6.30
CA CYS A 12 4.34 1.40 -5.82
C CYS A 12 4.21 1.47 -4.29
N LEU A 13 3.30 0.69 -3.72
CA LEU A 13 3.07 0.66 -2.27
C LEU A 13 4.28 0.12 -1.51
N ARG A 14 4.91 -0.93 -2.00
CA ARG A 14 6.13 -1.48 -1.37
C ARG A 14 7.24 -0.44 -1.37
N TYR A 15 7.42 0.27 -2.46
CA TYR A 15 8.40 1.35 -2.54
C TYR A 15 8.07 2.46 -1.54
N TYR A 16 6.81 2.89 -1.48
CA TYR A 16 6.37 3.93 -0.56
C TYR A 16 6.62 3.54 0.90
N VAL A 17 6.21 2.34 1.30
CA VAL A 17 6.41 1.84 2.66
C VAL A 17 7.89 1.74 2.98
N LYS A 18 8.72 1.30 2.04
CA LYS A 18 10.17 1.24 2.22
C LYS A 18 10.75 2.61 2.53
N THR A 19 10.32 3.66 1.80
CA THR A 19 10.82 5.02 2.07
C THR A 19 10.39 5.51 3.45
N LEU A 20 9.18 5.17 3.90
CA LEU A 20 8.73 5.52 5.25
C LEU A 20 9.58 4.83 6.31
N ASP A 21 9.84 3.53 6.15
CA ASP A 21 10.64 2.75 7.11
C ASP A 21 12.10 3.23 7.16
N GLU A 22 12.61 3.76 6.07
CA GLU A 22 13.97 4.34 6.01
C GLU A 22 14.03 5.79 6.53
N GLY A 23 12.90 6.34 6.96
CA GLY A 23 12.84 7.72 7.44
C GLY A 23 12.91 8.76 6.33
N LEU A 24 12.66 8.39 5.10
CA LEU A 24 12.72 9.28 3.93
C LEU A 24 11.36 9.85 3.55
N GLY A 25 10.33 9.66 4.39
CA GLY A 25 8.95 10.00 4.07
C GLY A 25 8.69 11.48 3.80
N GLY A 26 9.51 12.39 4.36
CA GLY A 26 9.34 13.82 4.18
C GLY A 26 9.87 14.33 2.83
N HIS A 27 11.06 13.88 2.46
CA HIS A 27 11.75 14.37 1.25
C HIS A 27 12.58 13.23 0.63
N PRO A 28 11.94 12.21 0.07
CA PRO A 28 12.68 11.12 -0.54
C PRO A 28 13.44 11.59 -1.78
N ILE A 29 14.57 10.95 -2.07
CA ILE A 29 15.31 11.15 -3.29
C ILE A 29 14.83 10.13 -4.30
N PHE A 30 14.36 10.58 -5.45
CA PHE A 30 13.83 9.71 -6.49
C PHE A 30 14.86 9.48 -7.58
N ASN A 31 14.93 8.24 -8.08
CA ASN A 31 15.84 7.88 -9.16
C ASN A 31 15.29 8.22 -10.55
N SER A 32 13.98 8.46 -10.64
CA SER A 32 13.31 8.74 -11.91
C SER A 32 12.01 9.50 -11.66
N ASP A 33 11.45 10.08 -12.74
CA ASP A 33 10.13 10.71 -12.68
C ASP A 33 9.04 9.69 -12.37
N ALA A 34 9.17 8.46 -12.87
CA ALA A 34 8.22 7.39 -12.58
C ALA A 34 8.20 7.07 -11.07
N ASP A 35 9.36 6.99 -10.44
CA ASP A 35 9.44 6.75 -8.98
C ASP A 35 8.76 7.87 -8.20
N ARG A 36 8.99 9.13 -8.60
CA ARG A 36 8.36 10.28 -7.97
C ARG A 36 6.84 10.23 -8.11
N GLU A 37 6.34 9.94 -9.30
CA GLU A 37 4.91 9.85 -9.55
C GLU A 37 4.27 8.70 -8.79
N ASN A 38 4.94 7.56 -8.72
CA ASN A 38 4.47 6.40 -7.96
C ASN A 38 4.37 6.73 -6.48
N TRP A 39 5.41 7.35 -5.93
CA TRP A 39 5.44 7.75 -4.52
C TRP A 39 4.34 8.78 -4.23
N SER A 40 4.21 9.78 -5.09
CA SER A 40 3.21 10.85 -4.92
C SER A 40 1.79 10.33 -4.98
N ALA A 41 1.51 9.37 -5.86
CA ALA A 41 0.19 8.74 -5.92
C ALA A 41 -0.15 8.04 -4.61
N CYS A 42 0.79 7.28 -4.04
CA CYS A 42 0.60 6.65 -2.74
C CYS A 42 0.40 7.67 -1.64
N TYR A 43 1.23 8.70 -1.58
CA TYR A 43 1.12 9.76 -0.58
C TYR A 43 -0.24 10.45 -0.63
N ASN A 44 -0.69 10.82 -1.83
CA ASN A 44 -1.95 11.55 -2.01
C ASN A 44 -3.18 10.73 -1.61
N VAL A 45 -3.10 9.41 -1.70
CA VAL A 45 -4.16 8.52 -1.23
C VAL A 45 -4.06 8.29 0.28
N LEU A 46 -2.87 7.92 0.75
CA LEU A 46 -2.69 7.44 2.11
C LEU A 46 -2.68 8.56 3.16
N LYS A 47 -2.39 9.79 2.77
CA LYS A 47 -2.41 10.93 3.69
C LYS A 47 -3.78 11.16 4.35
N HIS A 48 -4.85 10.64 3.73
CA HIS A 48 -6.21 10.76 4.26
C HIS A 48 -6.63 9.57 5.12
N TYR A 49 -5.76 8.56 5.27
CA TYR A 49 -6.07 7.38 6.06
C TYR A 49 -5.91 7.66 7.55
N THR A 50 -6.70 6.94 8.36
CA THR A 50 -6.52 6.96 9.80
C THR A 50 -5.17 6.32 10.16
N PRO A 51 -4.58 6.68 11.33
CA PRO A 51 -3.35 6.01 11.77
C PRO A 51 -3.48 4.49 11.81
N GLU A 52 -4.63 3.97 12.25
CA GLU A 52 -4.87 2.52 12.29
C GLU A 52 -4.79 1.90 10.90
N ASN A 53 -5.50 2.47 9.92
CA ASN A 53 -5.48 1.95 8.56
C ASN A 53 -4.11 2.11 7.93
N MET A 54 -3.40 3.20 8.21
CA MET A 54 -2.05 3.40 7.71
C MET A 54 -1.08 2.34 8.26
N ASP A 55 -1.21 1.99 9.53
CA ASP A 55 -0.39 0.94 10.13
C ASP A 55 -0.65 -0.42 9.47
N ILE A 56 -1.91 -0.73 9.20
CA ILE A 56 -2.28 -1.96 8.51
C ILE A 56 -1.66 -2.00 7.10
N ILE A 57 -1.79 -0.93 6.34
CA ILE A 57 -1.21 -0.84 4.99
C ILE A 57 0.31 -1.02 5.05
N SER A 58 0.99 -0.33 5.97
CA SER A 58 2.44 -0.45 6.12
C SER A 58 2.85 -1.89 6.41
N GLU A 59 2.13 -2.58 7.30
CA GLU A 59 2.44 -3.97 7.63
C GLU A 59 2.22 -4.90 6.44
N LEU A 60 1.14 -4.72 5.71
CA LEU A 60 0.79 -5.60 4.59
C LEU A 60 1.75 -5.48 3.40
N TYR A 61 2.31 -4.29 3.16
CA TYR A 61 3.21 -4.07 2.03
C TYR A 61 4.69 -4.06 2.40
N ARG A 62 5.01 -4.28 3.67
CA ARG A 62 6.41 -4.42 4.12
C ARG A 62 6.98 -5.75 3.60
N PRO A 63 8.30 -5.82 3.30
CA PRO A 63 8.92 -7.08 2.85
C PRO A 63 8.72 -8.21 3.86
N GLY A 64 8.69 -9.45 3.36
CA GLY A 64 8.51 -10.64 4.18
C GLY A 64 7.48 -11.58 3.57
N ASP A 65 6.58 -12.08 4.41
CA ASP A 65 5.53 -12.99 3.97
C ASP A 65 4.61 -12.37 2.92
N THR A 66 3.85 -13.21 2.23
CA THR A 66 2.87 -12.75 1.24
C THR A 66 1.77 -11.93 1.91
N ILE A 67 1.10 -11.10 1.13
CA ILE A 67 -0.04 -10.31 1.63
C ILE A 67 -1.12 -11.23 2.20
N ALA A 68 -1.40 -12.35 1.51
CA ALA A 68 -2.41 -13.30 1.98
C ALA A 68 -2.04 -13.89 3.35
N ASP A 69 -0.79 -14.28 3.55
CA ASP A 69 -0.33 -14.81 4.83
C ASP A 69 -0.41 -13.77 5.94
N LYS A 70 -0.03 -12.54 5.63
CA LYS A 70 -0.11 -11.44 6.59
C LYS A 70 -1.55 -11.15 6.98
N ILE A 71 -2.48 -11.15 6.02
CA ILE A 71 -3.90 -10.95 6.29
C ILE A 71 -4.43 -12.06 7.19
N TYR A 72 -4.07 -13.31 6.91
CA TYR A 72 -4.47 -14.44 7.76
C TYR A 72 -4.05 -14.22 9.21
N LEU A 73 -2.78 -13.86 9.43
CA LEU A 73 -2.26 -13.66 10.78
C LEU A 73 -2.90 -12.45 11.47
N LEU A 74 -3.07 -11.34 10.75
CA LEU A 74 -3.70 -10.15 11.31
C LEU A 74 -5.15 -10.39 11.70
N ALA A 75 -5.90 -11.06 10.84
CA ALA A 75 -7.29 -11.38 11.11
C ALA A 75 -7.41 -12.26 12.35
N LYS A 76 -6.57 -13.26 12.46
CA LYS A 76 -6.54 -14.17 13.61
C LYS A 76 -6.17 -13.44 14.89
N THR A 77 -5.13 -12.61 14.85
CA THR A 77 -4.63 -11.87 16.01
C THR A 77 -5.64 -10.85 16.51
N LYS A 78 -6.29 -10.13 15.60
CA LYS A 78 -7.25 -9.08 15.95
C LYS A 78 -8.68 -9.59 16.15
N GLY A 79 -8.94 -10.85 15.80
CA GLY A 79 -10.27 -11.43 15.92
C GLY A 79 -11.30 -10.83 14.96
N VAL A 80 -10.86 -10.43 13.77
CA VAL A 80 -11.74 -9.85 12.74
C VAL A 80 -11.68 -10.67 11.47
N SER A 81 -12.67 -10.47 10.58
CA SER A 81 -12.72 -11.17 9.30
C SER A 81 -11.59 -10.77 8.38
N GLN A 82 -11.05 -11.71 7.61
CA GLN A 82 -10.08 -11.42 6.57
C GLN A 82 -10.63 -10.47 5.51
N ASP A 83 -11.94 -10.54 5.24
CA ASP A 83 -12.59 -9.68 4.23
C ASP A 83 -12.39 -8.19 4.52
N ARG A 84 -12.30 -7.81 5.78
CA ARG A 84 -12.05 -6.43 6.16
C ARG A 84 -10.71 -5.93 5.60
N PHE A 85 -9.67 -6.76 5.68
CA PHE A 85 -8.34 -6.39 5.17
C PHE A 85 -8.29 -6.42 3.65
N TRP A 86 -8.94 -7.42 3.03
CA TRP A 86 -9.02 -7.50 1.57
C TRP A 86 -9.78 -6.31 0.99
N SER A 87 -10.86 -5.87 1.65
CA SER A 87 -11.61 -4.69 1.24
C SER A 87 -10.74 -3.43 1.30
N LEU A 88 -9.96 -3.27 2.36
CA LEU A 88 -9.05 -2.15 2.51
C LEU A 88 -7.98 -2.15 1.40
N ILE A 89 -7.38 -3.30 1.12
CA ILE A 89 -6.39 -3.45 0.06
C ILE A 89 -7.00 -3.11 -1.30
N ASN A 90 -8.15 -3.69 -1.61
CA ASN A 90 -8.79 -3.47 -2.91
C ASN A 90 -9.12 -2.00 -3.13
N LEU A 91 -9.65 -1.35 -2.11
CA LEU A 91 -9.97 0.08 -2.17
C LEU A 91 -8.72 0.92 -2.35
N THR A 92 -7.67 0.63 -1.57
CA THR A 92 -6.40 1.37 -1.62
C THR A 92 -5.75 1.25 -2.99
N GLU A 93 -5.65 0.02 -3.50
CA GLU A 93 -5.04 -0.24 -4.80
C GLU A 93 -5.81 0.46 -5.92
N ARG A 94 -7.13 0.45 -5.86
CA ARG A 94 -7.96 1.12 -6.85
C ARG A 94 -7.75 2.65 -6.83
N LYS A 95 -7.71 3.25 -5.65
CA LYS A 95 -7.48 4.70 -5.51
C LYS A 95 -6.12 5.11 -6.05
N ILE A 96 -5.09 4.33 -5.77
CA ILE A 96 -3.74 4.60 -6.27
C ILE A 96 -3.69 4.42 -7.79
N ALA A 97 -4.33 3.37 -8.31
CA ALA A 97 -4.41 3.15 -9.76
C ALA A 97 -5.04 4.36 -10.47
N LYS A 98 -6.09 4.93 -9.90
CA LYS A 98 -6.71 6.16 -10.42
C LYS A 98 -5.73 7.33 -10.44
N LYS A 99 -5.01 7.55 -9.33
CA LYS A 99 -4.04 8.64 -9.22
C LYS A 99 -2.89 8.48 -10.22
N ARG A 100 -2.51 7.24 -10.53
CA ARG A 100 -1.44 6.96 -11.50
C ARG A 100 -1.94 6.91 -12.95
N GLY A 101 -3.23 7.12 -13.19
CA GLY A 101 -3.78 7.07 -14.54
C GLY A 101 -3.89 5.66 -15.12
N LEU A 102 -3.97 4.63 -14.27
CA LEU A 102 -4.12 3.24 -14.69
C LEU A 102 -5.59 2.84 -14.82
N LEU A 103 -6.48 3.68 -14.39
CA LEU A 103 -7.93 3.49 -14.49
C LEU A 103 -8.55 4.63 -15.24
#